data_aa6b7d0a9634a9e523994bdd114523eb
#
_entry.id   aa6b7d0a9634a9e523994bdd114523eb
#
_cell.length_a   1.000
_cell.length_b   1.000
_cell.length_c   1.000
_cell.angle_alpha   90.00
_cell.angle_beta   90.00
_cell.angle_gamma   90.00
#
_symmetry.space_group_name_H-M   'P 1'
#
loop_
_entity.id
_entity.type
_entity.pdbx_description
1 polymer ?
#
loop_
_entity_poly.entity_id
_entity_poly.type
_entity_poly.pdbx_seq_one_letter_code
_entity_poly.pdbx_strand_id
1 'polypeptide(L)'
;MRQHQVADQLFGGGEMGALMRACDWSKTPLGAVEQWPQSLRSALSICLSSRFPMAIYWGADGLLLYNDAWRPIVGDKHPWSLGRPAQEVWPEIWDSIGPEFAHVLATGEGVFHSDERLDMHRYGYTEECFFDYTLNPIRGESGRVDGILNVVSETTYRVLSDRRTRLLRELAAKTSAAKTVEETCALMVEALSSDPADIPLALLYMVDPEAKAACLCTGTEPPPAVPYQPEQVCLAPPQSAPQASQGWPIAAVVQTAQP
;
A
#
# COMPACT_ATOMS: atom_id res chain seq x y z
N MET A 1 3.50 -25.40 -34.61
CA MET A 1 3.20 -26.61 -33.81
C MET A 1 3.57 -26.48 -32.32
N ARG A 2 4.65 -25.78 -31.91
CA ARG A 2 5.01 -25.65 -30.46
C ARG A 2 4.03 -24.82 -29.61
N GLN A 3 3.39 -23.78 -30.16
CA GLN A 3 2.40 -22.96 -29.41
C GLN A 3 1.14 -23.71 -29.01
N HIS A 4 0.71 -24.75 -29.75
CA HIS A 4 -0.47 -25.54 -29.39
C HIS A 4 -0.21 -26.47 -28.18
N GLN A 5 1.00 -26.94 -27.97
CA GLN A 5 1.36 -27.82 -26.84
C GLN A 5 1.39 -27.09 -25.49
N VAL A 6 1.77 -25.80 -25.48
CA VAL A 6 1.80 -24.97 -24.26
C VAL A 6 0.35 -24.64 -23.81
N ALA A 7 -0.56 -24.42 -24.75
CA ALA A 7 -1.98 -24.16 -24.46
C ALA A 7 -2.66 -25.34 -23.75
N ASP A 8 -2.21 -26.58 -24.03
CA ASP A 8 -2.76 -27.79 -23.45
C ASP A 8 -2.23 -28.11 -22.02
N GLN A 9 -1.26 -27.31 -21.51
CA GLN A 9 -0.64 -27.53 -20.20
C GLN A 9 -0.95 -26.45 -19.19
N LEU A 10 -1.35 -25.26 -19.64
CA LEU A 10 -1.69 -24.11 -18.79
C LEU A 10 -3.16 -23.73 -18.97
N PHE A 11 -4.03 -24.37 -18.18
CA PHE A 11 -5.48 -24.13 -18.23
C PHE A 11 -5.89 -22.98 -17.32
N GLY A 12 -6.92 -22.21 -17.73
CA GLY A 12 -7.57 -21.19 -16.92
C GLY A 12 -6.89 -19.81 -16.95
N GLY A 13 -7.24 -18.99 -15.97
CA GLY A 13 -6.58 -17.72 -15.66
C GLY A 13 -6.71 -16.61 -16.69
N GLY A 14 -7.87 -16.15 -17.05
CA GLY A 14 -8.13 -14.89 -17.76
C GLY A 14 -6.96 -14.30 -18.57
N GLU A 15 -6.61 -13.06 -18.27
CA GLU A 15 -5.50 -12.34 -18.92
C GLU A 15 -4.14 -12.90 -18.53
N MET A 16 -3.93 -13.24 -17.23
CA MET A 16 -2.66 -13.83 -16.80
C MET A 16 -2.42 -15.20 -17.43
N GLY A 17 -3.44 -16.05 -17.54
CA GLY A 17 -3.33 -17.33 -18.25
C GLY A 17 -2.98 -17.11 -19.73
N ALA A 18 -3.56 -16.10 -20.39
CA ALA A 18 -3.22 -15.75 -21.77
C ALA A 18 -1.77 -15.26 -21.91
N LEU A 19 -1.30 -14.40 -21.00
CA LEU A 19 0.10 -13.93 -20.96
C LEU A 19 1.07 -15.08 -20.75
N MET A 20 0.80 -15.96 -19.80
CA MET A 20 1.66 -17.12 -19.52
C MET A 20 1.75 -18.08 -20.71
N ARG A 21 0.64 -18.33 -21.44
CA ARG A 21 0.65 -19.14 -22.65
C ARG A 21 1.40 -18.50 -23.81
N ALA A 22 1.43 -17.15 -23.87
CA ALA A 22 2.14 -16.40 -24.90
C ALA A 22 3.63 -16.24 -24.61
N CYS A 23 4.07 -16.43 -23.36
CA CYS A 23 5.46 -16.29 -22.93
C CYS A 23 6.33 -17.42 -23.44
N ASP A 24 7.51 -17.06 -23.95
CA ASP A 24 8.56 -18.04 -24.29
C ASP A 24 9.37 -18.40 -23.03
N TRP A 25 8.83 -19.31 -22.24
CA TRP A 25 9.43 -19.74 -20.98
C TRP A 25 10.80 -20.36 -21.12
N SER A 26 11.14 -20.89 -22.31
CA SER A 26 12.46 -21.49 -22.56
C SER A 26 13.60 -20.48 -22.42
N LYS A 27 13.30 -19.17 -22.48
CA LYS A 27 14.25 -18.07 -22.29
C LYS A 27 14.28 -17.53 -20.87
N THR A 28 13.52 -18.11 -19.96
CA THR A 28 13.46 -17.75 -18.55
C THR A 28 14.13 -18.80 -17.69
N PRO A 29 14.49 -18.50 -16.44
CA PRO A 29 15.04 -19.50 -15.52
C PRO A 29 14.09 -20.67 -15.20
N LEU A 30 12.78 -20.51 -15.46
CA LEU A 30 11.80 -21.62 -15.31
C LEU A 30 11.95 -22.69 -16.37
N GLY A 31 12.58 -22.40 -17.51
CA GLY A 31 12.69 -23.32 -18.63
C GLY A 31 11.37 -23.60 -19.34
N ALA A 32 11.42 -24.48 -20.35
CA ALA A 32 10.24 -24.82 -21.14
C ALA A 32 9.13 -25.48 -20.29
N VAL A 33 7.87 -25.13 -20.55
CA VAL A 33 6.68 -25.57 -19.78
C VAL A 33 6.58 -27.11 -19.69
N GLU A 34 7.01 -27.82 -20.74
CA GLU A 34 7.03 -29.28 -20.81
C GLU A 34 7.94 -29.93 -19.74
N GLN A 35 8.91 -29.15 -19.24
CA GLN A 35 9.86 -29.59 -18.22
C GLN A 35 9.42 -29.18 -16.79
N TRP A 36 8.34 -28.43 -16.66
CA TRP A 36 7.86 -28.02 -15.35
C TRP A 36 7.37 -29.21 -14.54
N PRO A 37 7.79 -29.32 -13.27
CA PRO A 37 7.35 -30.42 -12.41
C PRO A 37 5.84 -30.38 -12.21
N GLN A 38 5.26 -31.57 -11.91
CA GLN A 38 3.81 -31.68 -11.73
C GLN A 38 3.31 -30.84 -10.56
N SER A 39 4.11 -30.70 -9.50
CA SER A 39 3.83 -29.84 -8.35
C SER A 39 3.63 -28.38 -8.76
N LEU A 40 4.52 -27.80 -9.61
CA LEU A 40 4.34 -26.44 -10.13
C LEU A 40 3.09 -26.33 -10.99
N ARG A 41 2.86 -27.26 -11.91
CA ARG A 41 1.68 -27.23 -12.80
C ARG A 41 0.38 -27.32 -12.03
N SER A 42 0.32 -28.17 -10.99
CA SER A 42 -0.86 -28.29 -10.13
C SER A 42 -1.12 -27.02 -9.32
N ALA A 43 -0.08 -26.47 -8.68
CA ALA A 43 -0.17 -25.23 -7.92
C ALA A 43 -0.60 -24.06 -8.82
N LEU A 44 -0.04 -23.96 -10.04
CA LEU A 44 -0.39 -22.90 -10.98
C LEU A 44 -1.82 -23.02 -11.49
N SER A 45 -2.31 -24.24 -11.73
CA SER A 45 -3.71 -24.48 -12.11
C SER A 45 -4.67 -23.99 -11.01
N ILE A 46 -4.36 -24.24 -9.74
CA ILE A 46 -5.15 -23.72 -8.60
C ILE A 46 -5.06 -22.20 -8.56
N CYS A 47 -3.86 -21.64 -8.65
CA CYS A 47 -3.61 -20.19 -8.63
C CYS A 47 -4.42 -19.48 -9.73
N LEU A 48 -4.30 -19.91 -10.98
CA LEU A 48 -4.97 -19.29 -12.12
C LEU A 48 -6.50 -19.40 -12.07
N SER A 49 -7.03 -20.44 -11.40
CA SER A 49 -8.46 -20.66 -11.25
C SER A 49 -9.07 -19.90 -10.08
N SER A 50 -8.22 -19.40 -9.17
CA SER A 50 -8.67 -18.69 -7.96
C SER A 50 -9.15 -17.28 -8.29
N ARG A 51 -10.18 -16.83 -7.55
CA ARG A 51 -10.63 -15.44 -7.52
C ARG A 51 -9.96 -14.63 -6.40
N PHE A 52 -9.30 -15.30 -5.46
CA PHE A 52 -8.45 -14.63 -4.47
C PHE A 52 -7.10 -14.28 -5.08
N PRO A 53 -6.48 -13.17 -4.67
CA PRO A 53 -5.11 -12.85 -5.04
C PRO A 53 -4.16 -13.97 -4.60
N MET A 54 -3.54 -14.62 -5.58
CA MET A 54 -2.59 -15.71 -5.36
C MET A 54 -1.36 -15.52 -6.23
N ALA A 55 -0.19 -15.79 -5.64
CA ALA A 55 1.07 -15.87 -6.36
C ALA A 55 1.83 -17.13 -5.97
N ILE A 56 2.68 -17.56 -6.88
CA ILE A 56 3.65 -18.63 -6.67
C ILE A 56 5.03 -18.02 -6.86
N TYR A 57 5.91 -18.29 -5.91
CA TYR A 57 7.33 -18.00 -6.00
C TYR A 57 8.07 -19.30 -6.14
N TRP A 58 8.61 -19.57 -7.34
CA TRP A 58 9.16 -20.87 -7.67
C TRP A 58 10.68 -20.89 -7.71
N GLY A 59 11.28 -21.95 -7.16
CA GLY A 59 12.72 -22.13 -7.11
C GLY A 59 13.43 -21.30 -6.06
N ALA A 60 14.75 -21.40 -6.02
CA ALA A 60 15.58 -20.69 -5.04
C ALA A 60 15.50 -19.16 -5.15
N ASP A 61 15.35 -18.66 -6.37
CA ASP A 61 15.25 -17.22 -6.65
C ASP A 61 13.82 -16.68 -6.49
N GLY A 62 12.84 -17.55 -6.20
CA GLY A 62 11.44 -17.19 -6.04
C GLY A 62 10.85 -16.54 -7.30
N LEU A 63 10.89 -17.25 -8.44
CA LEU A 63 10.37 -16.73 -9.71
C LEU A 63 8.85 -16.54 -9.62
N LEU A 64 8.38 -15.30 -9.83
CA LEU A 64 7.01 -14.91 -9.58
C LEU A 64 6.04 -15.31 -10.70
N LEU A 65 5.03 -16.08 -10.35
CA LEU A 65 3.84 -16.38 -11.16
C LEU A 65 2.60 -15.96 -10.37
N TYR A 66 1.60 -15.37 -11.01
CA TYR A 66 0.42 -14.86 -10.29
C TYR A 66 -0.85 -14.88 -11.15
N ASN A 67 -2.01 -14.78 -10.49
CA ASN A 67 -3.31 -14.75 -11.14
C ASN A 67 -3.80 -13.31 -11.40
N ASP A 68 -4.94 -13.18 -12.10
CA ASP A 68 -5.53 -11.88 -12.44
C ASP A 68 -5.86 -11.06 -11.17
N ALA A 69 -6.31 -11.71 -10.11
CA ALA A 69 -6.66 -11.03 -8.85
C ALA A 69 -5.44 -10.43 -8.13
N TRP A 70 -4.22 -10.90 -8.42
CA TRP A 70 -2.97 -10.36 -7.87
C TRP A 70 -2.50 -9.07 -8.55
N ARG A 71 -2.99 -8.75 -9.74
CA ARG A 71 -2.52 -7.60 -10.54
C ARG A 71 -2.53 -6.27 -9.79
N PRO A 72 -3.54 -5.93 -8.98
CA PRO A 72 -3.50 -4.68 -8.19
C PRO A 72 -2.33 -4.62 -7.21
N ILE A 73 -1.82 -5.77 -6.73
CA ILE A 73 -0.72 -5.83 -5.77
C ILE A 73 0.61 -5.48 -6.44
N VAL A 74 0.83 -5.95 -7.67
CA VAL A 74 2.05 -5.60 -8.44
C VAL A 74 1.96 -4.20 -9.08
N GLY A 75 0.74 -3.68 -9.31
CA GLY A 75 0.53 -2.36 -9.90
C GLY A 75 1.25 -2.18 -11.24
N ASP A 76 1.98 -1.09 -11.40
CA ASP A 76 2.73 -0.75 -12.64
C ASP A 76 3.89 -1.70 -12.94
N LYS A 77 4.27 -2.58 -12.00
CA LYS A 77 5.24 -3.64 -12.25
C LYS A 77 4.67 -4.76 -13.13
N HIS A 78 3.33 -4.79 -13.35
CA HIS A 78 2.69 -5.69 -14.31
C HIS A 78 2.88 -5.16 -15.75
N PRO A 79 3.16 -5.99 -16.77
CA PRO A 79 3.43 -7.45 -16.71
C PRO A 79 4.91 -7.80 -16.51
N TRP A 80 5.77 -6.81 -16.32
CA TRP A 80 7.23 -6.98 -16.22
C TRP A 80 7.64 -7.97 -15.13
N SER A 81 6.92 -8.01 -14.00
CA SER A 81 7.21 -8.85 -12.84
C SER A 81 7.02 -10.36 -13.09
N LEU A 82 6.30 -10.73 -14.16
CA LEU A 82 6.01 -12.14 -14.46
C LEU A 82 7.30 -12.93 -14.78
N GLY A 83 7.55 -13.98 -14.02
CA GLY A 83 8.73 -14.86 -14.20
C GLY A 83 10.04 -14.28 -13.67
N ARG A 84 10.00 -13.15 -12.94
CA ARG A 84 11.20 -12.54 -12.34
C ARG A 84 11.43 -12.99 -10.91
N PRO A 85 12.70 -12.91 -10.45
CA PRO A 85 13.04 -13.15 -9.05
C PRO A 85 12.26 -12.23 -8.10
N ALA A 86 11.80 -12.77 -6.97
CA ALA A 86 11.05 -12.03 -5.95
C ALA A 86 11.80 -10.79 -5.46
N GLN A 87 13.11 -10.89 -5.26
CA GLN A 87 13.93 -9.76 -4.81
C GLN A 87 14.00 -8.61 -5.82
N GLU A 88 13.94 -8.90 -7.12
CA GLU A 88 13.89 -7.87 -8.16
C GLU A 88 12.53 -7.18 -8.22
N VAL A 89 11.46 -7.92 -7.94
CA VAL A 89 10.08 -7.41 -7.97
C VAL A 89 9.78 -6.57 -6.73
N TRP A 90 10.30 -6.97 -5.57
CA TRP A 90 9.99 -6.40 -4.27
C TRP A 90 11.22 -5.83 -3.53
N PRO A 91 12.09 -5.03 -4.17
CA PRO A 91 13.28 -4.52 -3.53
C PRO A 91 12.96 -3.63 -2.31
N GLU A 92 11.82 -2.91 -2.34
CA GLU A 92 11.39 -1.99 -1.30
C GLU A 92 10.96 -2.68 0.01
N ILE A 93 10.52 -3.93 -0.05
CA ILE A 93 10.06 -4.71 1.12
C ILE A 93 10.88 -5.98 1.34
N TRP A 94 11.98 -6.18 0.57
CA TRP A 94 12.74 -7.43 0.62
C TRP A 94 13.37 -7.71 1.97
N ASP A 95 13.78 -6.66 2.69
CA ASP A 95 14.35 -6.81 4.05
C ASP A 95 13.32 -7.41 5.03
N SER A 96 12.02 -7.19 4.80
CA SER A 96 10.95 -7.77 5.61
C SER A 96 10.59 -9.18 5.17
N ILE A 97 10.30 -9.40 3.87
CA ILE A 97 9.76 -10.68 3.38
C ILE A 97 10.85 -11.72 3.05
N GLY A 98 12.07 -11.29 2.70
CA GLY A 98 13.16 -12.20 2.31
C GLY A 98 13.50 -13.24 3.39
N PRO A 99 13.64 -12.86 4.68
CA PRO A 99 13.86 -13.82 5.76
C PRO A 99 12.73 -14.85 5.90
N GLU A 100 11.47 -14.47 5.64
CA GLU A 100 10.31 -15.36 5.68
C GLU A 100 10.36 -16.38 4.54
N PHE A 101 10.73 -15.94 3.34
CA PHE A 101 10.96 -16.84 2.20
C PHE A 101 12.03 -17.86 2.53
N ALA A 102 13.17 -17.42 3.08
CA ALA A 102 14.24 -18.31 3.47
C ALA A 102 13.79 -19.31 4.55
N HIS A 103 12.99 -18.87 5.53
CA HIS A 103 12.41 -19.72 6.57
C HIS A 103 11.53 -20.82 5.97
N VAL A 104 10.55 -20.44 5.13
CA VAL A 104 9.61 -21.41 4.51
C VAL A 104 10.35 -22.42 3.64
N LEU A 105 11.33 -21.98 2.84
CA LEU A 105 12.12 -22.85 1.99
C LEU A 105 12.99 -23.84 2.80
N ALA A 106 13.55 -23.39 3.93
CA ALA A 106 14.44 -24.19 4.76
C ALA A 106 13.70 -25.19 5.64
N THR A 107 12.59 -24.76 6.26
CA THR A 107 11.86 -25.56 7.27
C THR A 107 10.66 -26.31 6.70
N GLY A 108 10.05 -25.76 5.65
CA GLY A 108 8.76 -26.23 5.14
C GLY A 108 7.59 -25.92 6.06
N GLU A 109 7.76 -24.95 6.96
CA GLU A 109 6.71 -24.41 7.80
C GLU A 109 6.14 -23.13 7.14
N GLY A 110 4.81 -23.03 7.08
CA GLY A 110 4.14 -21.85 6.52
C GLY A 110 4.16 -20.67 7.48
N VAL A 111 4.06 -19.47 6.93
CA VAL A 111 3.97 -18.20 7.67
C VAL A 111 2.62 -17.57 7.43
N PHE A 112 2.05 -16.90 8.44
CA PHE A 112 0.82 -16.09 8.34
C PHE A 112 0.99 -14.77 9.07
N HIS A 113 0.58 -13.70 8.43
CA HIS A 113 0.50 -12.36 9.01
C HIS A 113 -0.89 -11.77 8.83
N SER A 114 -1.31 -10.98 9.81
CA SER A 114 -2.55 -10.21 9.74
C SER A 114 -2.24 -8.73 9.91
N ASP A 115 -2.79 -7.91 9.01
CA ASP A 115 -2.57 -6.46 8.97
C ASP A 115 -1.10 -6.06 8.96
N GLU A 116 -0.25 -6.87 8.31
CA GLU A 116 1.18 -6.55 8.20
C GLU A 116 1.38 -5.34 7.31
N ARG A 117 2.13 -4.37 7.83
CA ARG A 117 2.47 -3.16 7.08
C ARG A 117 3.62 -3.44 6.12
N LEU A 118 3.38 -3.21 4.85
CA LEU A 118 4.38 -3.23 3.79
C LEU A 118 4.29 -1.92 2.99
N ASP A 119 5.36 -1.14 2.98
CA ASP A 119 5.40 0.12 2.24
C ASP A 119 5.72 -0.19 0.76
N MET A 120 4.68 -0.21 -0.07
CA MET A 120 4.74 -0.68 -1.45
C MET A 120 5.05 0.45 -2.44
N HIS A 121 5.90 0.16 -3.42
CA HIS A 121 6.17 1.08 -4.55
C HIS A 121 5.59 0.50 -5.84
N ARG A 122 4.33 0.81 -6.13
CA ARG A 122 3.58 0.17 -7.23
C ARG A 122 2.90 1.11 -8.22
N TYR A 123 2.84 2.43 -7.94
CA TYR A 123 2.21 3.44 -8.82
C TYR A 123 3.06 4.71 -8.92
N GLY A 124 4.41 4.57 -8.91
CA GLY A 124 5.33 5.69 -9.03
C GLY A 124 5.59 6.44 -7.72
N TYR A 125 5.00 6.01 -6.61
CA TYR A 125 5.25 6.52 -5.25
C TYR A 125 5.19 5.39 -4.24
N THR A 126 5.72 5.63 -3.04
CA THR A 126 5.63 4.68 -1.93
C THR A 126 4.34 4.94 -1.16
N GLU A 127 3.53 3.92 -0.99
CA GLU A 127 2.27 3.96 -0.25
C GLU A 127 2.30 3.00 0.94
N GLU A 128 1.71 3.44 2.06
CA GLU A 128 1.49 2.62 3.23
C GLU A 128 0.39 1.61 2.92
N CYS A 129 0.75 0.33 2.87
CA CYS A 129 -0.19 -0.75 2.60
C CYS A 129 -0.21 -1.75 3.75
N PHE A 130 -1.36 -2.41 3.94
CA PHE A 130 -1.54 -3.46 4.93
C PHE A 130 -2.10 -4.71 4.28
N PHE A 131 -1.58 -5.88 4.71
CA PHE A 131 -1.95 -7.15 4.10
C PHE A 131 -2.17 -8.24 5.15
N ASP A 132 -3.23 -9.03 4.93
CA ASP A 132 -3.31 -10.39 5.48
C ASP A 132 -2.69 -11.31 4.43
N TYR A 133 -1.64 -12.04 4.78
CA TYR A 133 -1.03 -12.97 3.83
C TYR A 133 -0.47 -14.23 4.46
N THR A 134 -0.34 -15.25 3.64
CA THR A 134 0.29 -16.50 4.02
C THR A 134 1.35 -16.90 3.00
N LEU A 135 2.46 -17.46 3.47
CA LEU A 135 3.48 -18.08 2.66
C LEU A 135 3.46 -19.58 2.95
N ASN A 136 2.95 -20.38 2.02
CA ASN A 136 2.78 -21.81 2.20
C ASN A 136 3.81 -22.58 1.34
N PRO A 137 4.50 -23.59 1.89
CA PRO A 137 5.46 -24.37 1.12
C PRO A 137 4.78 -25.21 0.04
N ILE A 138 5.31 -25.15 -1.17
CA ILE A 138 4.99 -26.10 -2.25
C ILE A 138 6.10 -27.16 -2.29
N ARG A 139 5.73 -28.39 -1.97
CA ARG A 139 6.69 -29.50 -2.01
C ARG A 139 6.78 -30.06 -3.42
N GLY A 140 7.99 -30.25 -3.89
CA GLY A 140 8.29 -30.91 -5.14
C GLY A 140 8.25 -32.44 -5.04
N GLU A 141 8.52 -33.08 -6.16
CA GLU A 141 8.49 -34.55 -6.30
C GLU A 141 9.54 -35.25 -5.41
N SER A 142 10.59 -34.56 -5.02
CA SER A 142 11.61 -35.05 -4.07
C SER A 142 11.21 -34.95 -2.60
N GLY A 143 10.04 -34.33 -2.30
CA GLY A 143 9.57 -34.01 -0.94
C GLY A 143 10.18 -32.72 -0.34
N ARG A 144 11.16 -32.10 -1.01
CA ARG A 144 11.71 -30.80 -0.61
C ARG A 144 10.74 -29.66 -0.97
N VAL A 145 10.91 -28.53 -0.35
CA VAL A 145 10.18 -27.30 -0.71
C VAL A 145 10.85 -26.71 -1.96
N ASP A 146 10.13 -26.69 -3.07
CA ASP A 146 10.60 -26.17 -4.35
C ASP A 146 9.96 -24.83 -4.71
N GLY A 147 8.98 -24.36 -3.93
CA GLY A 147 8.33 -23.08 -4.12
C GLY A 147 7.46 -22.67 -2.95
N ILE A 148 6.90 -21.48 -3.05
CA ILE A 148 6.01 -20.87 -2.05
C ILE A 148 4.72 -20.46 -2.74
N LEU A 149 3.57 -20.87 -2.18
CA LEU A 149 2.27 -20.34 -2.54
C LEU A 149 1.92 -19.20 -1.58
N ASN A 150 1.74 -18.02 -2.10
CA ASN A 150 1.27 -16.85 -1.38
C ASN A 150 -0.20 -16.60 -1.68
N VAL A 151 -1.01 -16.49 -0.64
CA VAL A 151 -2.39 -16.02 -0.70
C VAL A 151 -2.46 -14.74 0.10
N VAL A 152 -3.01 -13.68 -0.48
CA VAL A 152 -2.99 -12.37 0.16
C VAL A 152 -4.36 -11.67 0.03
N SER A 153 -4.66 -10.85 1.03
CA SER A 153 -5.76 -9.90 1.01
C SER A 153 -5.24 -8.53 1.42
N GLU A 154 -5.44 -7.52 0.60
CA GLU A 154 -5.09 -6.15 0.99
C GLU A 154 -6.12 -5.61 1.97
N THR A 155 -5.66 -5.20 3.15
CA THR A 155 -6.49 -4.69 4.26
C THR A 155 -6.29 -3.20 4.50
N THR A 156 -5.55 -2.52 3.64
CA THR A 156 -5.18 -1.09 3.74
C THR A 156 -6.39 -0.21 4.03
N TYR A 157 -7.44 -0.32 3.21
CA TYR A 157 -8.65 0.50 3.40
C TYR A 157 -9.28 0.31 4.78
N ARG A 158 -9.37 -0.93 5.27
CA ARG A 158 -9.92 -1.26 6.59
C ARG A 158 -9.08 -0.66 7.70
N VAL A 159 -7.76 -0.91 7.69
CA VAL A 159 -6.85 -0.41 8.73
C VAL A 159 -6.86 1.11 8.80
N LEU A 160 -6.76 1.80 7.64
CA LEU A 160 -6.80 3.26 7.59
C LEU A 160 -8.16 3.81 8.03
N SER A 161 -9.27 3.17 7.65
CA SER A 161 -10.61 3.58 8.07
C SER A 161 -10.81 3.45 9.57
N ASP A 162 -10.34 2.35 10.16
CA ASP A 162 -10.39 2.11 11.60
C ASP A 162 -9.52 3.12 12.36
N ARG A 163 -8.32 3.44 11.84
CA ARG A 163 -7.42 4.46 12.40
C ARG A 163 -8.08 5.83 12.43
N ARG A 164 -8.64 6.27 11.30
CA ARG A 164 -9.36 7.55 11.20
C ARG A 164 -10.61 7.61 12.09
N THR A 165 -11.36 6.52 12.16
CA THR A 165 -12.54 6.45 13.03
C THR A 165 -12.15 6.56 14.50
N ARG A 166 -11.06 5.93 14.91
CA ARG A 166 -10.52 6.03 16.28
C ARG A 166 -10.12 7.46 16.60
N LEU A 167 -9.39 8.12 15.69
CA LEU A 167 -8.99 9.52 15.84
C LEU A 167 -10.20 10.45 16.01
N LEU A 168 -11.25 10.30 15.19
CA LEU A 168 -12.47 11.08 15.30
C LEU A 168 -13.18 10.89 16.65
N ARG A 169 -13.23 9.65 17.16
CA ARG A 169 -13.80 9.36 18.49
C ARG A 169 -12.96 10.00 19.60
N GLU A 170 -11.64 9.95 19.50
CA GLU A 170 -10.73 10.56 20.45
C GLU A 170 -10.87 12.09 20.48
N LEU A 171 -10.93 12.73 19.29
CA LEU A 171 -11.22 14.15 19.15
C LEU A 171 -12.52 14.53 19.86
N ALA A 172 -13.60 13.81 19.57
CA ALA A 172 -14.91 14.08 20.19
C ALA A 172 -14.87 13.88 21.72
N ALA A 173 -14.21 12.83 22.20
CA ALA A 173 -14.11 12.56 23.63
C ALA A 173 -13.29 13.62 24.38
N LYS A 174 -12.12 14.00 23.86
CA LYS A 174 -11.24 15.00 24.48
C LYS A 174 -11.89 16.39 24.49
N THR A 175 -12.52 16.80 23.39
CA THR A 175 -13.11 18.14 23.27
C THR A 175 -14.42 18.31 24.01
N SER A 176 -15.14 17.21 24.33
CA SER A 176 -16.43 17.27 25.01
C SER A 176 -16.37 17.86 26.44
N ALA A 177 -15.21 17.81 27.09
CA ALA A 177 -14.99 18.33 28.44
C ALA A 177 -14.44 19.76 28.48
N ALA A 178 -14.04 20.32 27.33
CA ALA A 178 -13.47 21.66 27.24
C ALA A 178 -14.50 22.73 27.57
N LYS A 179 -14.06 23.77 28.30
CA LYS A 179 -14.92 24.88 28.74
C LYS A 179 -14.64 26.19 28.01
N THR A 180 -13.49 26.29 27.35
CA THR A 180 -13.10 27.44 26.57
C THR A 180 -12.69 27.02 25.15
N VAL A 181 -12.64 27.98 24.24
CA VAL A 181 -12.21 27.74 22.86
C VAL A 181 -10.73 27.39 22.83
N GLU A 182 -9.91 28.05 23.61
CA GLU A 182 -8.48 27.83 23.72
C GLU A 182 -8.17 26.40 24.20
N GLU A 183 -8.92 25.95 25.25
CA GLU A 183 -8.82 24.60 25.76
C GLU A 183 -9.24 23.57 24.70
N THR A 184 -10.33 23.85 23.97
CA THR A 184 -10.79 23.01 22.86
C THR A 184 -9.70 22.87 21.78
N CYS A 185 -9.12 24.00 21.34
CA CYS A 185 -8.06 23.99 20.32
C CYS A 185 -6.83 23.20 20.79
N ALA A 186 -6.40 23.36 22.04
CA ALA A 186 -5.26 22.63 22.59
C ALA A 186 -5.52 21.10 22.60
N LEU A 187 -6.71 20.68 23.06
CA LEU A 187 -7.11 19.26 23.10
C LEU A 187 -7.26 18.67 21.69
N MET A 188 -7.73 19.46 20.72
CA MET A 188 -7.79 19.02 19.32
C MET A 188 -6.39 18.77 18.74
N VAL A 189 -5.45 19.69 18.94
CA VAL A 189 -4.07 19.51 18.47
C VAL A 189 -3.41 18.32 19.15
N GLU A 190 -3.61 18.14 20.46
CA GLU A 190 -3.11 16.96 21.18
C GLU A 190 -3.63 15.65 20.56
N ALA A 191 -4.94 15.58 20.26
CA ALA A 191 -5.52 14.39 19.63
C ALA A 191 -4.99 14.19 18.20
N LEU A 192 -4.88 15.24 17.39
CA LEU A 192 -4.36 15.17 16.01
C LEU A 192 -2.88 14.78 15.98
N SER A 193 -2.09 15.19 16.99
CA SER A 193 -0.68 14.82 17.12
C SER A 193 -0.45 13.32 17.41
N SER A 194 -1.49 12.61 17.83
CA SER A 194 -1.39 11.17 18.11
C SER A 194 -1.27 10.31 16.86
N ASP A 195 -1.60 10.85 15.68
CA ASP A 195 -1.52 10.15 14.39
C ASP A 195 -0.76 10.96 13.33
N PRO A 196 0.58 11.08 13.46
CA PRO A 196 1.39 11.86 12.53
C PRO A 196 1.49 11.24 11.14
N ALA A 197 1.13 9.96 10.98
CA ALA A 197 1.12 9.28 9.68
C ALA A 197 -0.04 9.77 8.79
N ASP A 198 -1.24 9.96 9.35
CA ASP A 198 -2.40 10.49 8.62
C ASP A 198 -2.45 12.02 8.68
N ILE A 199 -1.96 12.63 9.78
CA ILE A 199 -2.01 14.09 10.01
C ILE A 199 -0.60 14.59 10.38
N PRO A 200 0.27 14.75 9.39
CA PRO A 200 1.64 15.21 9.63
C PRO A 200 1.71 16.66 10.11
N LEU A 201 0.65 17.45 9.89
CA LEU A 201 0.54 18.84 10.32
C LEU A 201 -0.91 19.20 10.57
N ALA A 202 -1.19 19.88 11.69
CA ALA A 202 -2.45 20.51 11.99
C ALA A 202 -2.23 21.93 12.51
N LEU A 203 -2.92 22.92 11.92
CA LEU A 203 -2.91 24.32 12.35
C LEU A 203 -4.35 24.76 12.58
N LEU A 204 -4.67 25.27 13.78
CA LEU A 204 -5.99 25.74 14.14
C LEU A 204 -6.02 27.27 14.17
N TYR A 205 -6.85 27.86 13.32
CA TYR A 205 -7.06 29.30 13.24
C TYR A 205 -8.46 29.65 13.72
N MET A 206 -8.53 30.67 14.55
CA MET A 206 -9.78 31.31 14.92
C MET A 206 -10.04 32.52 14.03
N VAL A 207 -11.25 32.54 13.45
CA VAL A 207 -11.71 33.68 12.64
C VAL A 207 -12.29 34.77 13.55
N ASP A 208 -11.73 35.99 13.46
CA ASP A 208 -12.30 37.18 14.02
C ASP A 208 -13.06 37.94 12.89
N PRO A 209 -14.41 37.93 12.90
CA PRO A 209 -15.19 38.55 11.85
C PRO A 209 -15.06 40.09 11.88
N GLU A 210 -14.84 40.68 13.05
CA GLU A 210 -14.75 42.17 13.23
C GLU A 210 -13.39 42.67 12.73
N ALA A 211 -12.30 41.94 13.09
CA ALA A 211 -10.95 42.25 12.63
C ALA A 211 -10.71 41.82 11.19
N LYS A 212 -11.62 41.04 10.57
CA LYS A 212 -11.45 40.40 9.26
C LYS A 212 -10.11 39.67 9.15
N ALA A 213 -9.79 38.95 10.18
CA ALA A 213 -8.54 38.20 10.32
C ALA A 213 -8.77 36.76 10.86
N ALA A 214 -7.87 35.88 10.53
CA ALA A 214 -7.78 34.59 11.16
C ALA A 214 -6.46 34.52 11.95
N CYS A 215 -6.56 34.23 13.25
CA CYS A 215 -5.42 34.16 14.15
C CYS A 215 -5.11 32.70 14.49
N LEU A 216 -3.83 32.34 14.43
CA LEU A 216 -3.36 31.00 14.83
C LEU A 216 -3.56 30.83 16.33
N CYS A 217 -4.38 29.87 16.74
CA CYS A 217 -4.55 29.49 18.14
C CYS A 217 -3.47 28.55 18.62
N THR A 218 -3.24 27.50 17.83
CA THR A 218 -2.27 26.45 18.15
C THR A 218 -2.06 25.56 16.92
N GLY A 219 -1.05 24.70 16.96
CA GLY A 219 -0.75 23.74 15.91
C GLY A 219 0.21 22.66 16.38
N THR A 220 0.37 21.62 15.56
CA THR A 220 1.42 20.63 15.74
C THR A 220 2.77 21.24 15.37
N GLU A 221 3.87 20.65 15.86
CA GLU A 221 5.21 21.05 15.41
C GLU A 221 5.37 20.78 13.90
N PRO A 222 5.73 21.81 13.10
CA PRO A 222 5.79 21.65 11.65
C PRO A 222 6.96 20.75 11.25
N PRO A 223 6.77 19.87 10.24
CA PRO A 223 7.89 19.19 9.62
C PRO A 223 8.87 20.22 9.01
N PRO A 224 10.18 19.92 8.95
CA PRO A 224 11.20 20.85 8.43
C PRO A 224 10.94 21.40 7.02
N ALA A 225 10.12 20.70 6.23
CA ALA A 225 9.76 21.07 4.86
C ALA A 225 8.62 22.11 4.78
N VAL A 226 7.97 22.48 5.91
CA VAL A 226 6.85 23.44 5.94
C VAL A 226 7.34 24.76 6.58
N PRO A 227 7.80 25.73 5.79
CA PRO A 227 8.54 26.88 6.31
C PRO A 227 7.67 28.00 6.87
N TYR A 228 6.33 27.95 6.75
CA TYR A 228 5.50 29.13 7.04
C TYR A 228 4.23 28.80 7.81
N GLN A 229 4.16 29.29 9.05
CA GLN A 229 2.99 29.28 9.91
C GLN A 229 2.66 30.75 10.29
N PRO A 230 1.83 31.46 9.51
CA PRO A 230 1.50 32.83 9.85
C PRO A 230 0.71 32.89 11.17
N GLU A 231 1.12 33.73 12.08
CA GLU A 231 0.37 34.01 13.35
C GLU A 231 -1.01 34.63 13.06
N GLN A 232 -1.09 35.41 11.97
CA GLN A 232 -2.33 36.08 11.56
C GLN A 232 -2.43 36.12 10.03
N VAL A 233 -3.63 35.85 9.51
CA VAL A 233 -3.97 35.93 8.09
C VAL A 233 -5.10 36.95 7.89
N CYS A 234 -4.87 37.94 7.03
CA CYS A 234 -5.91 38.91 6.67
C CYS A 234 -6.94 38.26 5.73
N LEU A 235 -8.22 38.37 6.05
CA LEU A 235 -9.33 37.82 5.29
C LEU A 235 -9.96 38.82 4.31
N ALA A 236 -9.50 40.09 4.31
CA ALA A 236 -9.95 41.08 3.36
C ALA A 236 -9.51 40.74 1.93
N PRO A 237 -10.34 41.02 0.91
CA PRO A 237 -9.94 40.82 -0.48
C PRO A 237 -8.70 41.68 -0.79
N PRO A 238 -7.71 41.16 -1.52
CA PRO A 238 -6.51 41.91 -1.86
C PRO A 238 -6.88 43.12 -2.69
N GLN A 239 -6.49 44.34 -2.21
CA GLN A 239 -6.73 45.61 -2.90
C GLN A 239 -5.78 45.85 -4.09
N SER A 240 -4.83 44.95 -4.40
CA SER A 240 -3.90 44.99 -5.49
C SER A 240 -3.60 43.60 -5.97
N ALA A 241 -3.18 43.46 -7.27
CA ALA A 241 -2.93 42.20 -7.97
C ALA A 241 -2.19 41.16 -7.13
N PRO A 242 -2.47 39.85 -7.32
CA PRO A 242 -1.99 38.81 -6.45
C PRO A 242 -0.48 38.73 -6.50
N GLN A 243 0.20 39.24 -5.51
CA GLN A 243 1.45 38.60 -5.09
C GLN A 243 1.03 37.19 -4.72
N ALA A 244 1.56 36.21 -5.46
CA ALA A 244 1.36 34.81 -5.14
C ALA A 244 1.62 34.65 -3.64
N SER A 245 0.54 34.55 -2.85
CA SER A 245 0.63 34.38 -1.42
C SER A 245 1.29 33.02 -1.20
N GLN A 246 2.57 33.05 -0.88
CA GLN A 246 3.30 31.89 -0.36
C GLN A 246 2.69 31.53 1.01
N GLY A 247 1.51 30.92 1.02
CA GLY A 247 0.84 30.62 2.28
C GLY A 247 -0.43 29.78 2.08
N TRP A 248 -0.96 29.30 3.18
CA TRP A 248 -2.18 28.50 3.23
C TRP A 248 -3.38 29.33 2.71
N PRO A 249 -4.32 28.73 1.94
CA PRO A 249 -5.44 29.46 1.33
C PRO A 249 -6.57 29.76 2.33
N ILE A 250 -6.24 30.15 3.56
CA ILE A 250 -7.19 30.34 4.69
C ILE A 250 -8.27 31.36 4.33
N ALA A 251 -7.89 32.48 3.69
CA ALA A 251 -8.86 33.51 3.31
C ALA A 251 -9.88 32.96 2.28
N ALA A 252 -9.44 32.15 1.32
CA ALA A 252 -10.33 31.54 0.33
C ALA A 252 -11.27 30.52 0.99
N VAL A 253 -10.76 29.69 1.88
CA VAL A 253 -11.55 28.69 2.61
C VAL A 253 -12.62 29.36 3.47
N VAL A 254 -12.28 30.42 4.20
CA VAL A 254 -13.25 31.17 5.02
C VAL A 254 -14.35 31.81 4.16
N GLN A 255 -14.00 32.35 2.97
CA GLN A 255 -14.97 33.02 2.10
C GLN A 255 -15.89 32.03 1.36
N THR A 256 -15.36 30.89 0.96
CA THR A 256 -16.09 29.89 0.14
C THR A 256 -16.74 28.78 0.96
N ALA A 257 -16.35 28.62 2.22
CA ALA A 257 -16.68 27.44 3.06
C ALA A 257 -16.36 26.10 2.36
N GLN A 258 -15.37 26.12 1.47
CA GLN A 258 -14.89 24.94 0.74
C GLN A 258 -13.42 24.69 1.13
N PRO A 259 -13.02 23.40 1.33
CA PRO A 259 -11.65 23.04 1.65
C PRO A 259 -10.68 23.28 0.48
#